data_c78961421640434855511ddccd2b90f1
#
_entry.id   c78961421640434855511ddccd2b90f1
#
_cell.length_a   1.000
_cell.length_b   1.000
_cell.length_c   1.000
_cell.angle_alpha   90.00
_cell.angle_beta   90.00
_cell.angle_gamma   90.00
#
_symmetry.space_group_name_H-M   'P 1'
#
loop_
_entity.id
_entity.type
_entity.pdbx_description
1 polymer ?
#
loop_
_entity_poly.entity_id
_entity_poly.type
_entity_poly.pdbx_seq_one_letter_code
_entity_poly.pdbx_strand_id
1 'polypeptide(L)'
;MRIDSDLLDFAIENKLDYTIFRLYAWKPACVSLGRNQKDDFLDRSFLKENNIDVVRRLTGGRALLHADEITYSFICPTLYLKNGEHVVSSYKEISRILIGKFKTIGIDLDFGSNKPIKTGFDYCMLISTGADLCYHGKKLIGSAQCRKQGYILQHGSILYDYDKALLEKIFKEPVSTDEITSIKEINPKLTKEKIIDILSV
;
A
#
# COMPACT_ATOMS: atom_id res chain seq x y z
N MET A 1 1.72 6.83 -9.55
CA MET A 1 3.18 6.67 -9.37
C MET A 1 3.96 7.90 -9.79
N ARG A 2 3.79 8.45 -11.01
CA ARG A 2 4.51 9.67 -11.42
C ARG A 2 4.23 10.84 -10.47
N ILE A 3 2.98 11.11 -10.13
CA ILE A 3 2.61 12.20 -9.20
C ILE A 3 3.31 12.05 -7.84
N ASP A 4 3.42 10.84 -7.27
CA ASP A 4 4.11 10.64 -5.98
C ASP A 4 5.62 10.92 -6.11
N SER A 5 6.23 10.56 -7.26
CA SER A 5 7.61 10.90 -7.57
C SER A 5 7.82 12.40 -7.70
N ASP A 6 6.97 13.04 -8.50
CA ASP A 6 7.05 14.49 -8.77
C ASP A 6 6.84 15.30 -7.46
N LEU A 7 5.93 14.86 -6.58
CA LEU A 7 5.71 15.47 -5.27
C LEU A 7 6.90 15.27 -4.32
N LEU A 8 7.55 14.11 -4.36
CA LEU A 8 8.77 13.89 -3.57
C LEU A 8 9.91 14.79 -4.06
N ASP A 9 10.10 14.90 -5.36
CA ASP A 9 11.11 15.76 -5.95
C ASP A 9 10.82 17.23 -5.66
N PHE A 10 9.57 17.66 -5.80
CA PHE A 10 9.13 19.00 -5.41
C PHE A 10 9.40 19.31 -3.94
N ALA A 11 9.12 18.37 -3.02
CA ALA A 11 9.38 18.54 -1.61
C ALA A 11 10.88 18.73 -1.32
N ILE A 12 11.73 17.97 -1.99
CA ILE A 12 13.20 18.07 -1.87
C ILE A 12 13.73 19.40 -2.43
N GLU A 13 13.34 19.76 -3.64
CA GLU A 13 13.81 20.97 -4.34
C GLU A 13 13.41 22.25 -3.59
N ASN A 14 12.21 22.27 -3.04
CA ASN A 14 11.69 23.43 -2.29
C ASN A 14 11.96 23.34 -0.78
N LYS A 15 12.68 22.33 -0.31
CA LYS A 15 13.02 22.13 1.12
C LYS A 15 11.78 22.25 2.02
N LEU A 16 10.70 21.57 1.63
CA LEU A 16 9.43 21.68 2.36
C LEU A 16 9.61 21.29 3.82
N ASP A 17 9.05 22.10 4.71
CA ASP A 17 9.04 21.91 6.16
C ASP A 17 7.66 21.47 6.69
N TYR A 18 6.89 20.79 5.86
CA TYR A 18 5.57 20.23 6.19
C TYR A 18 5.37 18.86 5.50
N THR A 19 4.33 18.18 5.92
CA THR A 19 3.94 16.87 5.37
C THR A 19 2.95 17.04 4.23
N ILE A 20 3.15 16.28 3.15
CA ILE A 20 2.15 16.09 2.10
C ILE A 20 1.46 14.75 2.35
N PHE A 21 0.15 14.76 2.55
CA PHE A 21 -0.68 13.56 2.59
C PHE A 21 -1.66 13.59 1.43
N ARG A 22 -1.78 12.47 0.73
CA ARG A 22 -2.62 12.35 -0.46
C ARG A 22 -3.34 11.02 -0.45
N LEU A 23 -4.63 11.05 -0.82
CA LEU A 23 -5.45 9.87 -1.09
C LEU A 23 -5.81 9.83 -2.57
N TYR A 24 -5.82 8.65 -3.18
CA TYR A 24 -6.21 8.49 -4.58
C TYR A 24 -6.66 7.07 -4.88
N ALA A 25 -7.26 6.90 -6.03
CA ALA A 25 -7.65 5.61 -6.62
C ALA A 25 -7.08 5.50 -8.04
N TRP A 26 -7.19 4.32 -8.63
CA TRP A 26 -6.66 4.01 -9.95
C TRP A 26 -7.78 3.81 -10.94
N LYS A 27 -7.63 4.42 -12.12
CA LYS A 27 -8.55 4.26 -13.25
C LYS A 27 -7.76 4.41 -14.55
N PRO A 28 -7.69 3.36 -15.38
CA PRO A 28 -8.21 2.01 -15.14
C PRO A 28 -7.53 1.28 -13.97
N ALA A 29 -7.94 0.04 -13.68
CA ALA A 29 -7.24 -0.83 -12.75
C ALA A 29 -5.78 -1.00 -13.19
N CYS A 30 -4.87 -1.21 -12.24
CA CYS A 30 -3.44 -1.18 -12.54
C CYS A 30 -2.66 -2.18 -11.68
N VAL A 31 -1.76 -2.94 -12.29
CA VAL A 31 -0.74 -3.70 -11.56
C VAL A 31 0.48 -2.81 -11.35
N SER A 32 0.85 -2.55 -10.11
CA SER A 32 2.10 -1.87 -9.79
C SER A 32 3.18 -2.86 -9.38
N LEU A 33 4.33 -2.81 -10.07
CA LEU A 33 5.52 -3.62 -9.79
C LEU A 33 6.45 -2.90 -8.81
N GLY A 34 7.13 -3.67 -7.96
CA GLY A 34 8.24 -3.15 -7.18
C GLY A 34 9.39 -2.71 -8.08
N ARG A 35 10.23 -1.77 -7.58
CA ARG A 35 11.31 -1.15 -8.37
C ARG A 35 12.20 -2.15 -9.12
N ASN A 36 12.55 -3.26 -8.47
CA ASN A 36 13.47 -4.25 -9.02
C ASN A 36 12.78 -5.59 -9.34
N GLN A 37 11.44 -5.66 -9.27
CA GLN A 37 10.71 -6.89 -9.52
C GLN A 37 10.69 -7.19 -11.03
N LYS A 38 10.93 -8.45 -11.39
CA LYS A 38 10.70 -8.93 -12.75
C LYS A 38 9.20 -8.99 -13.04
N ASP A 39 8.82 -8.99 -14.29
CA ASP A 39 7.42 -8.95 -14.74
C ASP A 39 7.05 -10.12 -15.66
N ASP A 40 7.88 -11.14 -15.70
CA ASP A 40 7.74 -12.35 -16.50
C ASP A 40 6.56 -13.24 -16.08
N PHE A 41 6.06 -13.09 -14.86
CA PHE A 41 4.86 -13.76 -14.37
C PHE A 41 3.55 -13.17 -14.94
N LEU A 42 3.58 -11.94 -15.48
CA LEU A 42 2.37 -11.26 -15.97
C LEU A 42 1.94 -11.76 -17.35
N ASP A 43 0.66 -12.07 -17.48
CA ASP A 43 0.02 -12.27 -18.77
C ASP A 43 -0.38 -10.94 -19.41
N ARG A 44 0.49 -10.41 -20.26
CA ARG A 44 0.29 -9.10 -20.92
C ARG A 44 -0.95 -9.06 -21.82
N SER A 45 -1.32 -10.17 -22.46
CA SER A 45 -2.52 -10.26 -23.30
C SER A 45 -3.75 -10.14 -22.44
N PHE A 46 -3.83 -10.93 -21.36
CA PHE A 46 -4.92 -10.88 -20.39
C PHE A 46 -5.10 -9.49 -19.78
N LEU A 47 -4.01 -8.85 -19.35
CA LEU A 47 -4.07 -7.50 -18.77
C LEU A 47 -4.63 -6.48 -19.76
N LYS A 48 -4.18 -6.53 -21.02
CA LYS A 48 -4.67 -5.63 -22.08
C LYS A 48 -6.15 -5.87 -22.39
N GLU A 49 -6.59 -7.11 -22.53
CA GLU A 49 -7.99 -7.46 -22.77
C GLU A 49 -8.93 -7.00 -21.65
N ASN A 50 -8.44 -6.98 -20.40
CA ASN A 50 -9.21 -6.56 -19.24
C ASN A 50 -8.99 -5.07 -18.88
N ASN A 51 -8.30 -4.31 -19.72
CA ASN A 51 -8.02 -2.88 -19.50
C ASN A 51 -7.30 -2.63 -18.16
N ILE A 52 -6.28 -3.44 -17.86
CA ILE A 52 -5.47 -3.34 -16.65
C ILE A 52 -4.08 -2.82 -17.03
N ASP A 53 -3.73 -1.65 -16.55
CA ASP A 53 -2.42 -1.05 -16.77
C ASP A 53 -1.31 -1.72 -15.95
N VAL A 54 -0.06 -1.50 -16.35
CA VAL A 54 1.11 -1.94 -15.57
C VAL A 54 2.06 -0.77 -15.39
N VAL A 55 2.44 -0.50 -14.13
CA VAL A 55 3.40 0.56 -13.79
C VAL A 55 4.48 0.03 -12.85
N ARG A 56 5.61 0.72 -12.77
CA ARG A 56 6.69 0.43 -11.82
C ARG A 56 6.80 1.54 -10.79
N ARG A 57 6.90 1.14 -9.51
CA ARG A 57 7.04 2.07 -8.38
C ARG A 57 8.49 2.47 -8.15
N LEU A 58 8.70 3.63 -7.52
CA LEU A 58 10.01 4.02 -6.94
C LEU A 58 10.40 3.13 -5.76
N THR A 59 9.40 2.60 -5.05
CA THR A 59 9.57 1.76 -3.87
C THR A 59 9.81 0.32 -4.25
N GLY A 60 10.43 -0.42 -3.36
CA GLY A 60 10.58 -1.88 -3.49
C GLY A 60 9.28 -2.64 -3.24
N GLY A 61 9.42 -3.93 -2.95
CA GLY A 61 8.29 -4.82 -2.69
C GLY A 61 7.84 -5.59 -3.93
N ARG A 62 6.76 -6.37 -3.76
CA ARG A 62 6.15 -7.21 -4.80
C ARG A 62 4.97 -6.52 -5.48
N ALA A 63 4.48 -7.10 -6.55
CA ALA A 63 3.38 -6.56 -7.33
C ALA A 63 2.08 -6.47 -6.52
N LEU A 64 1.27 -5.49 -6.87
CA LEU A 64 -0.03 -5.23 -6.27
C LEU A 64 -1.02 -4.85 -7.36
N LEU A 65 -2.21 -5.44 -7.32
CA LEU A 65 -3.33 -4.99 -8.13
C LEU A 65 -4.06 -3.85 -7.42
N HIS A 66 -4.14 -2.71 -8.07
CA HIS A 66 -4.94 -1.56 -7.70
C HIS A 66 -6.24 -1.57 -8.51
N ALA A 67 -7.32 -2.02 -7.89
CA ALA A 67 -8.66 -2.04 -8.48
C ALA A 67 -9.66 -1.45 -7.49
N ASP A 68 -10.13 -2.23 -6.53
CA ASP A 68 -11.08 -1.77 -5.51
C ASP A 68 -10.37 -1.48 -4.17
N GLU A 69 -9.60 -0.40 -4.14
CA GLU A 69 -8.77 0.00 -3.00
C GLU A 69 -8.74 1.53 -2.85
N ILE A 70 -8.12 2.00 -1.78
CA ILE A 70 -7.75 3.40 -1.58
C ILE A 70 -6.24 3.45 -1.39
N THR A 71 -5.53 4.15 -2.28
CA THR A 71 -4.09 4.38 -2.11
C THR A 71 -3.86 5.65 -1.30
N TYR A 72 -2.97 5.57 -0.31
CA TYR A 72 -2.43 6.75 0.36
C TYR A 72 -0.98 7.00 -0.04
N SER A 73 -0.55 8.25 0.04
CA SER A 73 0.83 8.69 -0.11
C SER A 73 1.14 9.71 0.98
N PHE A 74 2.25 9.51 1.68
CA PHE A 74 2.73 10.34 2.78
C PHE A 74 4.18 10.76 2.50
N ILE A 75 4.43 12.06 2.40
CA ILE A 75 5.77 12.61 2.14
C ILE A 75 6.11 13.57 3.26
N CYS A 76 7.26 13.40 3.90
CA CYS A 76 7.74 14.32 4.93
C CYS A 76 9.28 14.37 4.99
N PRO A 77 9.85 15.44 5.56
CA PRO A 77 11.25 15.44 5.98
C PRO A 77 11.51 14.33 7.01
N THR A 78 12.64 13.64 6.90
CA THR A 78 13.05 12.58 7.85
C THR A 78 13.06 13.07 9.29
N LEU A 79 13.46 14.31 9.50
CA LEU A 79 13.56 14.95 10.84
C LEU A 79 12.20 15.17 11.52
N TYR A 80 11.07 15.07 10.81
CA TYR A 80 9.73 15.20 11.38
C TYR A 80 9.27 13.98 12.18
N LEU A 81 9.97 12.86 11.99
CA LEU A 81 9.71 11.63 12.70
C LEU A 81 10.75 11.46 13.81
N LYS A 82 10.31 11.02 15.00
CA LYS A 82 11.14 10.89 16.20
C LYS A 82 12.42 10.06 15.97
N ASN A 83 12.31 9.00 15.17
CA ASN A 83 13.41 8.14 14.76
C ASN A 83 13.42 7.98 13.24
N GLY A 84 13.26 9.09 12.53
CA GLY A 84 13.10 9.11 11.08
C GLY A 84 14.30 8.55 10.32
N GLU A 85 15.51 8.62 10.89
CA GLU A 85 16.72 8.05 10.29
C GLU A 85 16.66 6.52 10.14
N HIS A 86 15.91 5.84 11.01
CA HIS A 86 15.75 4.38 10.96
C HIS A 86 14.53 3.98 10.13
N VAL A 87 14.74 3.16 9.10
CA VAL A 87 13.69 2.73 8.16
C VAL A 87 12.51 2.08 8.89
N VAL A 88 12.75 1.12 9.77
CA VAL A 88 11.68 0.41 10.49
C VAL A 88 10.91 1.33 11.42
N SER A 89 11.60 2.23 12.12
CA SER A 89 10.97 3.17 13.06
C SER A 89 10.10 4.19 12.35
N SER A 90 10.63 4.84 11.31
CA SER A 90 9.88 5.80 10.50
C SER A 90 8.66 5.17 9.84
N TYR A 91 8.82 3.94 9.34
CA TYR A 91 7.73 3.18 8.75
C TYR A 91 6.59 2.95 9.76
N LYS A 92 6.94 2.47 10.96
CA LYS A 92 5.95 2.23 12.02
C LYS A 92 5.30 3.51 12.53
N GLU A 93 6.07 4.61 12.61
CA GLU A 93 5.54 5.89 13.08
C GLU A 93 4.46 6.44 12.13
N ILE A 94 4.71 6.43 10.83
CA ILE A 94 3.70 6.80 9.81
C ILE A 94 2.50 5.84 9.88
N SER A 95 2.73 4.55 10.00
CA SER A 95 1.65 3.55 10.06
C SER A 95 0.77 3.69 11.31
N ARG A 96 1.31 4.17 12.44
CA ARG A 96 0.50 4.46 13.64
C ARG A 96 -0.53 5.56 13.42
N ILE A 97 -0.28 6.49 12.51
CA ILE A 97 -1.29 7.50 12.11
C ILE A 97 -2.51 6.79 11.53
N LEU A 98 -2.30 5.83 10.62
CA LEU A 98 -3.39 5.04 10.05
C LEU A 98 -4.10 4.20 11.11
N ILE A 99 -3.36 3.52 12.00
CA ILE A 99 -3.94 2.75 13.12
C ILE A 99 -4.87 3.66 13.94
N GLY A 100 -4.42 4.85 14.32
CA GLY A 100 -5.22 5.81 15.08
C GLY A 100 -6.51 6.20 14.35
N LYS A 101 -6.43 6.45 13.04
CA LYS A 101 -7.59 6.80 12.21
C LYS A 101 -8.60 5.65 12.10
N PHE A 102 -8.14 4.45 11.82
CA PHE A 102 -9.02 3.27 11.72
C PHE A 102 -9.69 2.92 13.06
N LYS A 103 -9.00 3.14 14.17
CA LYS A 103 -9.58 2.95 15.51
C LYS A 103 -10.81 3.82 15.76
N THR A 104 -10.88 5.03 15.19
CA THR A 104 -12.04 5.94 15.35
C THR A 104 -13.34 5.37 14.75
N ILE A 105 -13.23 4.40 13.88
CA ILE A 105 -14.37 3.71 13.25
C ILE A 105 -14.51 2.26 13.69
N GLY A 106 -13.85 1.87 14.80
CA GLY A 106 -13.95 0.54 15.41
C GLY A 106 -13.16 -0.55 14.67
N ILE A 107 -12.18 -0.18 13.85
CA ILE A 107 -11.27 -1.13 13.22
C ILE A 107 -9.91 -1.06 13.92
N ASP A 108 -9.65 -2.03 14.80
CA ASP A 108 -8.38 -2.13 15.51
C ASP A 108 -7.35 -2.85 14.64
N LEU A 109 -6.37 -2.09 14.14
CA LEU A 109 -5.29 -2.60 13.32
C LEU A 109 -4.03 -2.82 14.15
N ASP A 110 -3.33 -3.92 13.86
CA ASP A 110 -2.03 -4.26 14.42
C ASP A 110 -0.98 -4.35 13.33
N PHE A 111 0.28 -4.26 13.73
CA PHE A 111 1.40 -4.59 12.82
C PHE A 111 1.40 -6.08 12.50
N GLY A 112 1.70 -6.39 11.26
CA GLY A 112 1.86 -7.77 10.81
C GLY A 112 2.94 -8.52 11.60
N SER A 113 2.81 -9.82 11.67
CA SER A 113 3.82 -10.66 12.33
C SER A 113 5.05 -10.85 11.45
N ASN A 114 6.24 -10.91 12.07
CA ASN A 114 7.48 -11.32 11.41
C ASN A 114 7.50 -12.85 11.17
N LYS A 115 6.45 -13.40 10.56
CA LYS A 115 6.47 -14.79 10.12
C LYS A 115 7.56 -14.95 9.04
N PRO A 116 8.19 -16.13 8.92
CA PRO A 116 9.10 -16.40 7.83
C PRO A 116 8.44 -16.04 6.50
N ILE A 117 9.11 -15.23 5.69
CA ILE A 117 8.57 -14.80 4.39
C ILE A 117 8.44 -16.05 3.53
N LYS A 118 7.22 -16.42 3.17
CA LYS A 118 6.98 -17.44 2.16
C LYS A 118 7.63 -16.95 0.86
N THR A 119 8.62 -17.66 0.37
CA THR A 119 9.26 -17.38 -0.92
C THR A 119 8.41 -17.92 -2.06
N GLY A 120 8.45 -17.27 -3.22
CA GLY A 120 7.80 -17.76 -4.43
C GLY A 120 6.48 -17.09 -4.80
N PHE A 121 5.99 -16.11 -4.03
CA PHE A 121 4.79 -15.34 -4.38
C PHE A 121 5.15 -13.99 -5.01
N ASP A 122 4.46 -13.62 -6.08
CA ASP A 122 4.60 -12.33 -6.75
C ASP A 122 3.61 -11.28 -6.25
N TYR A 123 2.48 -11.71 -5.65
CA TYR A 123 1.47 -10.83 -5.09
C TYR A 123 1.83 -10.37 -3.68
N CYS A 124 1.93 -9.05 -3.49
CA CYS A 124 2.39 -8.43 -2.24
C CYS A 124 1.48 -8.71 -1.04
N MET A 125 0.16 -8.79 -1.26
CA MET A 125 -0.79 -8.91 -0.14
C MET A 125 -0.77 -10.29 0.53
N LEU A 126 -0.33 -11.34 -0.16
CA LEU A 126 -0.19 -12.69 0.43
C LEU A 126 0.97 -12.82 1.42
N ILE A 127 1.79 -11.78 1.54
CA ILE A 127 2.93 -11.78 2.43
C ILE A 127 2.80 -10.62 3.40
N SER A 128 2.64 -10.95 4.67
CA SER A 128 2.64 -9.97 5.74
C SER A 128 4.05 -9.85 6.32
N THR A 129 4.49 -8.62 6.46
CA THR A 129 5.74 -8.25 7.15
C THR A 129 5.40 -7.46 8.41
N GLY A 130 6.35 -7.31 9.33
CA GLY A 130 6.18 -6.48 10.53
C GLY A 130 5.94 -4.99 10.27
N ALA A 131 5.82 -4.59 9.00
CA ALA A 131 5.55 -3.23 8.56
C ALA A 131 4.13 -3.07 8.00
N ASP A 132 3.46 -4.16 7.64
CA ASP A 132 2.09 -4.14 7.13
C ASP A 132 1.08 -3.95 8.26
N LEU A 133 -0.12 -3.47 7.94
CA LEU A 133 -1.20 -3.35 8.92
C LEU A 133 -2.24 -4.44 8.69
N CYS A 134 -2.54 -5.15 9.77
CA CYS A 134 -3.41 -6.31 9.77
C CYS A 134 -4.63 -6.10 10.68
N TYR A 135 -5.73 -6.73 10.31
CA TYR A 135 -6.92 -6.89 11.15
C TYR A 135 -7.07 -8.37 11.50
N HIS A 136 -7.03 -8.71 12.80
CA HIS A 136 -7.02 -10.10 13.27
C HIS A 136 -6.03 -11.02 12.56
N GLY A 137 -4.82 -10.49 12.31
CA GLY A 137 -3.73 -11.22 11.66
C GLY A 137 -3.80 -11.31 10.14
N LYS A 138 -4.88 -10.83 9.50
CA LYS A 138 -5.03 -10.75 8.04
C LYS A 138 -4.64 -9.38 7.54
N LYS A 139 -3.84 -9.32 6.49
CA LYS A 139 -3.33 -8.07 5.94
C LYS A 139 -4.46 -7.26 5.28
N LEU A 140 -4.63 -6.02 5.75
CA LEU A 140 -5.55 -5.03 5.20
C LEU A 140 -4.82 -3.95 4.41
N ILE A 141 -3.66 -3.49 4.93
CA ILE A 141 -2.90 -2.40 4.32
C ILE A 141 -1.47 -2.88 4.05
N GLY A 142 -1.09 -2.84 2.79
CA GLY A 142 0.28 -3.05 2.36
C GLY A 142 0.94 -1.74 2.00
N SER A 143 2.14 -1.48 2.53
CA SER A 143 2.83 -0.22 2.28
C SER A 143 4.27 -0.46 1.83
N ALA A 144 4.86 0.56 1.21
CA ALA A 144 6.26 0.58 0.83
C ALA A 144 6.84 1.98 1.02
N GLN A 145 8.13 2.08 1.33
CA GLN A 145 8.81 3.33 1.60
C GLN A 145 9.98 3.54 0.64
N CYS A 146 10.19 4.78 0.23
CA CYS A 146 11.37 5.28 -0.48
C CYS A 146 11.95 6.45 0.30
N ARG A 147 13.28 6.57 0.28
CA ARG A 147 14.02 7.64 0.96
C ARG A 147 14.92 8.32 -0.04
N LYS A 148 14.90 9.65 -0.06
CA LYS A 148 15.72 10.44 -0.97
C LYS A 148 16.07 11.79 -0.32
N GLN A 149 17.35 12.10 -0.22
CA GLN A 149 17.87 13.41 0.21
C GLN A 149 17.20 13.99 1.46
N GLY A 150 17.07 13.19 2.53
CA GLY A 150 16.48 13.63 3.79
C GLY A 150 14.94 13.63 3.84
N TYR A 151 14.27 13.13 2.80
CA TYR A 151 12.82 12.98 2.74
C TYR A 151 12.41 11.51 2.65
N ILE A 152 11.21 11.25 3.13
CA ILE A 152 10.54 9.95 3.10
C ILE A 152 9.30 10.09 2.23
N LEU A 153 9.11 9.15 1.30
CA LEU A 153 7.83 8.82 0.69
C LEU A 153 7.40 7.45 1.18
N GLN A 154 6.31 7.36 1.90
CA GLN A 154 5.63 6.10 2.19
C GLN A 154 4.26 6.12 1.52
N HIS A 155 3.98 5.10 0.73
CA HIS A 155 2.67 4.91 0.13
C HIS A 155 2.17 3.49 0.35
N GLY A 156 0.87 3.30 0.30
CA GLY A 156 0.28 1.99 0.51
C GLY A 156 -1.15 1.90 -0.01
N SER A 157 -1.61 0.67 -0.13
CA SER A 157 -2.95 0.31 -0.57
C SER A 157 -3.76 -0.19 0.61
N ILE A 158 -4.91 0.41 0.83
CA ILE A 158 -5.93 0.01 1.79
C ILE A 158 -6.97 -0.79 1.00
N LEU A 159 -7.02 -2.09 1.22
CA LEU A 159 -7.87 -2.99 0.46
C LEU A 159 -9.35 -2.77 0.86
N TYR A 160 -10.13 -2.16 -0.06
CA TYR A 160 -11.54 -1.92 0.19
C TYR A 160 -12.37 -3.16 -0.10
N ASP A 161 -12.13 -3.78 -1.25
CA ASP A 161 -12.67 -5.07 -1.67
C ASP A 161 -11.67 -5.74 -2.63
N TYR A 162 -11.88 -7.01 -2.98
CA TYR A 162 -11.04 -7.70 -3.96
C TYR A 162 -11.79 -8.82 -4.68
N ASP A 163 -11.45 -9.01 -5.94
CA ASP A 163 -11.87 -10.17 -6.72
C ASP A 163 -10.79 -11.25 -6.67
N LYS A 164 -11.04 -12.29 -5.89
CA LYS A 164 -10.11 -13.41 -5.72
C LYS A 164 -9.76 -14.08 -7.06
N ALA A 165 -10.75 -14.32 -7.91
CA ALA A 165 -10.55 -15.01 -9.18
C ALA A 165 -9.69 -14.16 -10.14
N LEU A 166 -9.90 -12.84 -10.14
CA LEU A 166 -9.07 -11.91 -10.90
C LEU A 166 -7.61 -11.91 -10.39
N LEU A 167 -7.40 -11.87 -9.07
CA LEU A 167 -6.06 -11.92 -8.48
C LEU A 167 -5.33 -13.22 -8.85
N GLU A 168 -5.97 -14.37 -8.68
CA GLU A 168 -5.40 -15.67 -9.03
C GLU A 168 -5.04 -15.77 -10.52
N LYS A 169 -5.84 -15.15 -11.39
CA LYS A 169 -5.59 -15.13 -12.82
C LYS A 169 -4.42 -14.20 -13.21
N ILE A 170 -4.29 -13.05 -12.57
CA ILE A 170 -3.19 -12.10 -12.83
C ILE A 170 -1.85 -12.64 -12.32
N PHE A 171 -1.84 -13.13 -11.08
CA PHE A 171 -0.60 -13.55 -10.41
C PHE A 171 -0.27 -15.02 -10.61
N LYS A 172 -1.21 -15.82 -11.16
CA LYS A 172 -1.07 -17.29 -11.36
C LYS A 172 -0.75 -18.02 -10.06
N GLU A 173 -1.28 -17.51 -8.95
CA GLU A 173 -1.05 -18.00 -7.60
C GLU A 173 -2.38 -18.16 -6.86
N PRO A 174 -2.54 -19.20 -6.02
CA PRO A 174 -3.72 -19.32 -5.18
C PRO A 174 -3.75 -18.18 -4.15
N VAL A 175 -4.84 -17.45 -4.08
CA VAL A 175 -5.07 -16.39 -3.09
C VAL A 175 -5.74 -16.96 -1.86
N SER A 176 -5.02 -17.00 -0.74
CA SER A 176 -5.55 -17.45 0.55
C SER A 176 -6.32 -16.32 1.23
N THR A 177 -7.59 -16.54 1.50
CA THR A 177 -8.43 -15.63 2.30
C THR A 177 -8.05 -15.60 3.79
N ASP A 178 -7.15 -16.47 4.22
CA ASP A 178 -6.61 -16.46 5.58
C ASP A 178 -5.46 -15.46 5.78
N GLU A 179 -4.87 -15.00 4.68
CA GLU A 179 -3.72 -14.09 4.71
C GLU A 179 -4.12 -12.63 4.47
N ILE A 180 -5.27 -12.38 3.82
CA ILE A 180 -5.75 -11.04 3.45
C ILE A 180 -7.18 -10.80 3.96
N THR A 181 -7.51 -9.52 4.12
CA THR A 181 -8.88 -9.08 4.38
C THR A 181 -9.13 -7.73 3.68
N SER A 182 -10.39 -7.32 3.62
CA SER A 182 -10.82 -6.05 3.06
C SER A 182 -11.74 -5.29 4.01
N ILE A 183 -11.93 -4.00 3.76
CA ILE A 183 -12.91 -3.19 4.50
C ILE A 183 -14.31 -3.80 4.42
N LYS A 184 -14.69 -4.29 3.23
CA LYS A 184 -16.00 -4.92 3.01
C LYS A 184 -16.21 -6.19 3.83
N GLU A 185 -15.17 -7.01 4.00
CA GLU A 185 -15.23 -8.20 4.84
C GLU A 185 -15.33 -7.85 6.32
N ILE A 186 -14.61 -6.79 6.77
CA ILE A 186 -14.62 -6.34 8.16
C ILE A 186 -15.95 -5.70 8.52
N ASN A 187 -16.43 -4.78 7.69
CA ASN A 187 -17.69 -4.06 7.90
C ASN A 187 -18.33 -3.65 6.57
N PRO A 188 -19.30 -4.41 6.03
CA PRO A 188 -19.96 -4.14 4.75
C PRO A 188 -20.67 -2.79 4.66
N LYS A 189 -20.96 -2.15 5.80
CA LYS A 189 -21.64 -0.84 5.86
C LYS A 189 -20.69 0.35 5.69
N LEU A 190 -19.38 0.14 5.80
CA LEU A 190 -18.41 1.20 5.57
C LEU A 190 -18.26 1.47 4.07
N THR A 191 -18.33 2.73 3.70
CA THR A 191 -18.13 3.19 2.32
C THR A 191 -16.71 3.73 2.12
N LYS A 192 -16.26 3.82 0.88
CA LYS A 192 -14.96 4.44 0.55
C LYS A 192 -14.90 5.90 1.01
N GLU A 193 -15.99 6.62 0.81
CA GLU A 193 -16.13 8.02 1.23
C GLU A 193 -15.86 8.15 2.73
N LYS A 194 -16.44 7.27 3.56
CA LYS A 194 -16.21 7.29 5.01
C LYS A 194 -14.76 7.01 5.37
N ILE A 195 -14.09 6.11 4.67
CA ILE A 195 -12.65 5.86 4.87
C ILE A 195 -11.81 7.09 4.45
N ILE A 196 -12.16 7.71 3.32
CA ILE A 196 -11.51 8.92 2.86
C ILE A 196 -11.69 10.06 3.88
N ASP A 197 -12.90 10.25 4.40
CA ASP A 197 -13.21 11.27 5.40
C ASP A 197 -12.33 11.15 6.64
N ILE A 198 -12.25 9.96 7.24
CA ILE A 198 -11.44 9.77 8.46
C ILE A 198 -9.94 9.94 8.22
N LEU A 199 -9.47 9.67 7.00
CA LEU A 199 -8.06 9.81 6.66
C LEU A 199 -7.68 11.26 6.28
N SER A 200 -8.64 12.08 5.87
CA SER A 200 -8.43 13.46 5.40
C SER A 200 -8.40 14.51 6.51
N VAL A 201 -8.70 14.14 7.75
CA VAL A 201 -8.80 15.07 8.91
C VAL A 201 -7.52 15.08 9.73
#